data_26492e36528a7ec8961074927a86a499
#
_entry.id   26492e36528a7ec8961074927a86a499
#
_cell.length_a   1.000
_cell.length_b   1.000
_cell.length_c   1.000
_cell.angle_alpha   90.00
_cell.angle_beta   90.00
_cell.angle_gamma   90.00
#
_symmetry.space_group_name_H-M   'P 1'
#
loop_
_entity.id
_entity.type
_entity.pdbx_description
1 polymer ?
#
loop_
_entity_poly.entity_id
_entity_poly.type
_entity_poly.pdbx_seq_one_letter_code
_entity_poly.pdbx_strand_id
1 'polypeptide(L)'
;VYPEIAQQWHPIKNGKLTPSDVTHGTHRKVWWKCSEGPDHEWKTSVDSRVVAGTNCPYCAGQKISITNCLSTTRPKIAEEWHPTKNGKLTPEKVMRGSDKRVWWLCSKNQEHEWKARIANRGSHGAGCSFCLKKNQSLLFEYIKSIFPQSEIHYDFKHHDLRYSKSNYPMELDIWLPDEKIAFEYQGE
;
A
#
# COMPACT_ATOMS: atom_id res chain seq x y z
N VAL A 1 -31.97 16.14 -16.12
CA VAL A 1 -30.95 15.69 -17.09
C VAL A 1 -29.60 15.86 -16.46
N TYR A 2 -28.80 14.78 -16.45
CA TYR A 2 -27.47 14.72 -15.85
C TYR A 2 -26.46 14.24 -16.93
N PRO A 3 -26.01 15.12 -17.83
CA PRO A 3 -25.27 14.75 -19.03
C PRO A 3 -23.93 14.06 -18.70
N GLU A 4 -23.21 14.52 -17.65
CA GLU A 4 -21.94 13.95 -17.23
C GLU A 4 -22.08 12.50 -16.74
N ILE A 5 -23.18 12.20 -16.04
CA ILE A 5 -23.48 10.83 -15.59
C ILE A 5 -23.95 9.97 -16.78
N ALA A 6 -24.73 10.54 -17.69
CA ALA A 6 -25.22 9.84 -18.88
C ALA A 6 -24.07 9.39 -19.81
N GLN A 7 -22.95 10.13 -19.88
CA GLN A 7 -21.74 9.73 -20.62
C GLN A 7 -21.10 8.44 -20.09
N GLN A 8 -21.34 8.10 -18.83
CA GLN A 8 -20.87 6.86 -18.22
C GLN A 8 -21.83 5.68 -18.41
N TRP A 9 -22.91 5.86 -19.18
CA TRP A 9 -23.80 4.77 -19.55
C TRP A 9 -23.07 3.75 -20.40
N HIS A 10 -23.11 2.47 -20.02
CA HIS A 10 -22.36 1.46 -20.75
C HIS A 10 -22.93 1.29 -22.17
N PRO A 11 -22.10 1.41 -23.22
CA PRO A 11 -22.59 1.51 -24.60
C PRO A 11 -23.28 0.25 -25.13
N ILE A 12 -22.97 -0.92 -24.55
CA ILE A 12 -23.45 -2.20 -25.08
C ILE A 12 -24.29 -2.98 -24.06
N LYS A 13 -23.84 -3.05 -22.76
CA LYS A 13 -24.40 -3.98 -21.76
C LYS A 13 -25.83 -3.66 -21.31
N ASN A 14 -26.36 -2.53 -21.67
CA ASN A 14 -27.74 -2.12 -21.37
C ASN A 14 -28.74 -2.49 -22.48
N GLY A 15 -28.27 -3.14 -23.55
CA GLY A 15 -29.11 -3.51 -24.69
C GLY A 15 -29.68 -2.27 -25.38
N LYS A 16 -30.99 -2.26 -25.56
CA LYS A 16 -31.71 -1.12 -26.19
C LYS A 16 -32.03 0.01 -25.21
N LEU A 17 -31.75 -0.17 -23.91
CA LEU A 17 -32.09 0.84 -22.90
C LEU A 17 -31.08 1.99 -22.95
N THR A 18 -31.60 3.21 -23.07
CA THR A 18 -30.82 4.45 -23.13
C THR A 18 -31.02 5.31 -21.88
N PRO A 19 -30.17 6.31 -21.61
CA PRO A 19 -30.38 7.26 -20.52
C PRO A 19 -31.69 8.01 -20.59
N SER A 20 -32.26 8.21 -21.81
CA SER A 20 -33.54 8.92 -22.04
C SER A 20 -34.75 8.07 -21.63
N ASP A 21 -34.61 6.76 -21.52
CA ASP A 21 -35.71 5.84 -21.19
C ASP A 21 -35.90 5.69 -19.69
N VAL A 22 -35.12 6.38 -18.86
CA VAL A 22 -35.14 6.22 -17.41
C VAL A 22 -35.25 7.58 -16.68
N THR A 23 -35.96 7.58 -15.56
CA THR A 23 -36.01 8.73 -14.65
C THR A 23 -34.82 8.66 -13.65
N HIS A 24 -34.35 9.82 -13.16
CA HIS A 24 -33.21 9.95 -12.24
C HIS A 24 -33.38 9.19 -10.92
N GLY A 25 -34.62 9.01 -10.43
CA GLY A 25 -34.94 8.30 -9.19
C GLY A 25 -35.27 6.82 -9.36
N THR A 26 -35.10 6.25 -10.56
CA THR A 26 -35.41 4.84 -10.75
C THR A 26 -34.40 3.88 -10.08
N HIS A 27 -34.92 2.86 -9.38
CA HIS A 27 -34.10 1.80 -8.78
C HIS A 27 -33.64 0.76 -9.80
N ARG A 28 -33.90 0.99 -11.11
CA ARG A 28 -33.45 0.08 -12.16
C ARG A 28 -31.94 0.01 -12.19
N LYS A 29 -31.36 -1.20 -12.07
CA LYS A 29 -29.91 -1.44 -12.16
C LYS A 29 -29.49 -1.51 -13.62
N VAL A 30 -28.51 -0.68 -13.97
CA VAL A 30 -27.91 -0.60 -15.30
C VAL A 30 -26.40 -0.72 -15.21
N TRP A 31 -25.75 -0.98 -16.34
CA TRP A 31 -24.31 -1.01 -16.44
C TRP A 31 -23.76 0.40 -16.72
N TRP A 32 -22.68 0.69 -16.04
CA TRP A 32 -21.93 1.93 -16.16
C TRP A 32 -20.52 1.63 -16.60
N LYS A 33 -19.87 2.57 -17.30
CA LYS A 33 -18.49 2.52 -17.73
C LYS A 33 -17.82 3.85 -17.41
N CYS A 34 -16.69 3.80 -16.72
CA CYS A 34 -15.88 4.98 -16.40
C CYS A 34 -14.71 5.09 -17.41
N SER A 35 -14.36 6.31 -17.79
CA SER A 35 -13.24 6.59 -18.71
C SER A 35 -11.86 6.38 -18.08
N GLU A 36 -11.77 6.36 -16.73
CA GLU A 36 -10.52 6.28 -15.99
C GLU A 36 -9.84 4.90 -16.04
N GLY A 37 -10.50 3.89 -16.60
CA GLY A 37 -9.91 2.58 -16.77
C GLY A 37 -10.72 1.68 -17.69
N PRO A 38 -10.04 0.81 -18.49
CA PRO A 38 -10.69 -0.04 -19.47
C PRO A 38 -11.59 -1.11 -18.84
N ASP A 39 -11.30 -1.52 -17.61
CA ASP A 39 -12.04 -2.52 -16.82
C ASP A 39 -12.98 -1.90 -15.77
N HIS A 40 -13.14 -0.57 -15.78
CA HIS A 40 -14.05 0.14 -14.87
C HIS A 40 -15.49 0.02 -15.32
N GLU A 41 -16.04 -1.19 -15.24
CA GLU A 41 -17.42 -1.50 -15.61
C GLU A 41 -18.16 -2.09 -14.41
N TRP A 42 -19.28 -1.49 -14.05
CA TRP A 42 -20.07 -1.97 -12.89
C TRP A 42 -21.56 -1.82 -13.12
N LYS A 43 -22.34 -2.51 -12.31
CA LYS A 43 -23.79 -2.45 -12.32
C LYS A 43 -24.31 -1.84 -11.03
N THR A 44 -25.05 -0.76 -11.12
CA THR A 44 -25.74 -0.13 -9.99
C THR A 44 -27.02 0.55 -10.50
N SER A 45 -27.92 0.94 -9.57
CA SER A 45 -29.16 1.62 -9.93
C SER A 45 -28.92 3.07 -10.34
N VAL A 46 -29.85 3.60 -11.12
CA VAL A 46 -29.75 4.98 -11.60
C VAL A 46 -29.85 5.97 -10.44
N ASP A 47 -30.77 5.74 -9.49
CA ASP A 47 -30.91 6.58 -8.29
C ASP A 47 -29.61 6.61 -7.45
N SER A 48 -28.93 5.48 -7.30
CA SER A 48 -27.65 5.43 -6.60
C SER A 48 -26.57 6.30 -7.26
N ARG A 49 -26.56 6.36 -8.60
CA ARG A 49 -25.60 7.20 -9.35
C ARG A 49 -26.00 8.68 -9.32
N VAL A 50 -27.28 8.98 -9.47
CA VAL A 50 -27.77 10.34 -9.71
C VAL A 50 -28.19 11.01 -8.41
N VAL A 51 -28.97 10.35 -7.58
CA VAL A 51 -29.52 10.93 -6.34
C VAL A 51 -28.54 10.76 -5.18
N ALA A 52 -28.03 9.55 -4.97
CA ALA A 52 -27.06 9.30 -3.88
C ALA A 52 -25.61 9.68 -4.26
N GLY A 53 -25.33 10.10 -5.49
CA GLY A 53 -24.03 10.60 -5.92
C GLY A 53 -22.88 9.57 -5.85
N THR A 54 -23.18 8.28 -5.91
CA THR A 54 -22.12 7.25 -5.84
C THR A 54 -21.24 7.30 -7.08
N ASN A 55 -19.94 7.22 -6.91
CA ASN A 55 -18.94 7.24 -7.98
C ASN A 55 -18.56 5.86 -8.47
N CYS A 56 -17.65 5.79 -9.45
CA CYS A 56 -17.03 4.54 -9.91
C CYS A 56 -16.39 3.80 -8.74
N PRO A 57 -16.76 2.54 -8.44
CA PRO A 57 -16.22 1.80 -7.30
C PRO A 57 -14.73 1.46 -7.44
N TYR A 58 -14.21 1.45 -8.64
CA TYR A 58 -12.79 1.24 -8.92
C TYR A 58 -11.97 2.49 -8.61
N CYS A 59 -12.41 3.67 -9.07
CA CYS A 59 -11.77 4.95 -8.73
C CYS A 59 -11.86 5.24 -7.21
N ALA A 60 -12.95 4.85 -6.58
CA ALA A 60 -13.14 4.95 -5.13
C ALA A 60 -12.35 3.91 -4.32
N GLY A 61 -11.59 3.00 -4.95
CA GLY A 61 -10.83 1.97 -4.26
C GLY A 61 -11.67 0.88 -3.57
N GLN A 62 -12.94 0.74 -3.95
CA GLN A 62 -13.83 -0.29 -3.41
C GLN A 62 -13.73 -1.60 -4.18
N LYS A 63 -13.32 -1.54 -5.44
CA LYS A 63 -13.08 -2.70 -6.31
C LYS A 63 -11.71 -2.64 -6.94
N ILE A 64 -11.12 -3.80 -7.15
CA ILE A 64 -9.81 -3.96 -7.80
C ILE A 64 -9.99 -3.84 -9.30
N SER A 65 -9.05 -3.14 -9.95
CA SER A 65 -8.91 -3.00 -11.38
C SER A 65 -7.44 -3.03 -11.78
N ILE A 66 -7.18 -3.10 -13.08
CA ILE A 66 -5.81 -2.98 -13.60
C ILE A 66 -5.17 -1.62 -13.32
N THR A 67 -5.96 -0.58 -13.02
CA THR A 67 -5.44 0.78 -12.74
C THR A 67 -5.05 0.98 -11.27
N ASN A 68 -5.63 0.19 -10.33
CA ASN A 68 -5.45 0.39 -8.89
C ASN A 68 -4.84 -0.83 -8.15
N CYS A 69 -4.53 -1.92 -8.86
CA CYS A 69 -3.90 -3.08 -8.26
C CYS A 69 -2.44 -2.82 -7.84
N LEU A 70 -1.88 -3.73 -7.05
CA LEU A 70 -0.52 -3.60 -6.52
C LEU A 70 0.53 -3.59 -7.64
N SER A 71 0.38 -4.45 -8.64
CA SER A 71 1.33 -4.53 -9.78
C SER A 71 1.42 -3.22 -10.55
N THR A 72 0.33 -2.50 -10.73
CA THR A 72 0.30 -1.21 -11.42
C THR A 72 0.76 -0.07 -10.51
N THR A 73 0.28 -0.03 -9.27
CA THR A 73 0.54 1.11 -8.36
C THR A 73 1.89 1.02 -7.66
N ARG A 74 2.47 -0.17 -7.53
CA ARG A 74 3.75 -0.44 -6.86
C ARG A 74 4.52 -1.59 -7.56
N PRO A 75 4.97 -1.41 -8.82
CA PRO A 75 5.59 -2.49 -9.60
C PRO A 75 6.85 -3.07 -8.92
N LYS A 76 7.74 -2.23 -8.38
CA LYS A 76 8.94 -2.69 -7.65
C LYS A 76 8.61 -3.57 -6.43
N ILE A 77 7.51 -3.29 -5.75
CA ILE A 77 7.06 -4.12 -4.62
C ILE A 77 6.41 -5.41 -5.12
N ALA A 78 5.69 -5.34 -6.23
CA ALA A 78 5.08 -6.51 -6.85
C ALA A 78 6.13 -7.53 -7.36
N GLU A 79 7.32 -7.09 -7.78
CA GLU A 79 8.45 -7.96 -8.15
C GLU A 79 8.95 -8.81 -6.97
N GLU A 80 8.78 -8.35 -5.73
CA GLU A 80 9.12 -9.10 -4.52
C GLU A 80 8.00 -10.04 -4.04
N TRP A 81 6.93 -10.20 -4.83
CA TRP A 81 5.89 -11.17 -4.54
C TRP A 81 6.40 -12.59 -4.65
N HIS A 82 6.26 -13.39 -3.59
CA HIS A 82 6.80 -14.75 -3.61
C HIS A 82 6.11 -15.58 -4.71
N PRO A 83 6.88 -16.21 -5.61
CA PRO A 83 6.33 -16.81 -6.83
C PRO A 83 5.38 -18.00 -6.59
N THR A 84 5.57 -18.75 -5.50
CA THR A 84 4.84 -20.00 -5.26
C THR A 84 4.02 -20.02 -3.96
N LYS A 85 4.45 -19.30 -2.90
CA LYS A 85 3.86 -19.43 -1.54
C LYS A 85 2.53 -18.70 -1.35
N ASN A 86 2.06 -17.92 -2.32
CA ASN A 86 0.81 -17.16 -2.25
C ASN A 86 -0.38 -17.83 -2.94
N GLY A 87 -0.22 -19.06 -3.41
CA GLY A 87 -1.26 -19.83 -4.06
C GLY A 87 -1.79 -19.11 -5.31
N LYS A 88 -3.12 -18.92 -5.39
CA LYS A 88 -3.78 -18.24 -6.52
C LYS A 88 -3.85 -16.72 -6.38
N LEU A 89 -3.31 -16.16 -5.29
CA LEU A 89 -3.30 -14.72 -5.07
C LEU A 89 -2.08 -14.11 -5.76
N THR A 90 -2.33 -13.07 -6.57
CA THR A 90 -1.30 -12.38 -7.35
C THR A 90 -1.37 -10.87 -7.11
N PRO A 91 -0.32 -10.09 -7.44
CA PRO A 91 -0.31 -8.64 -7.27
C PRO A 91 -1.42 -7.91 -8.02
N GLU A 92 -1.93 -8.48 -9.13
CA GLU A 92 -3.05 -7.94 -9.91
C GLU A 92 -4.40 -8.08 -9.18
N LYS A 93 -4.48 -8.99 -8.21
CA LYS A 93 -5.71 -9.31 -7.46
C LYS A 93 -5.78 -8.64 -6.09
N VAL A 94 -4.90 -7.70 -5.82
CA VAL A 94 -4.83 -7.00 -4.53
C VAL A 94 -4.52 -5.52 -4.73
N MET A 95 -4.98 -4.68 -3.82
CA MET A 95 -4.61 -3.26 -3.75
C MET A 95 -3.46 -3.06 -2.76
N ARG A 96 -2.68 -1.97 -2.95
CA ARG A 96 -1.54 -1.60 -2.09
C ARG A 96 -1.87 -1.49 -0.59
N GLY A 97 -3.11 -1.12 -0.25
CA GLY A 97 -3.59 -0.96 1.14
C GLY A 97 -4.26 -2.20 1.72
N SER A 98 -4.15 -3.37 1.09
CA SER A 98 -4.79 -4.59 1.56
C SER A 98 -4.15 -5.11 2.85
N ASP A 99 -4.99 -5.49 3.84
CA ASP A 99 -4.56 -6.11 5.10
C ASP A 99 -4.19 -7.59 4.98
N LYS A 100 -4.34 -8.18 3.79
CA LYS A 100 -3.94 -9.57 3.55
C LYS A 100 -2.46 -9.76 3.81
N ARG A 101 -2.12 -10.84 4.52
CA ARG A 101 -0.72 -11.26 4.75
C ARG A 101 -0.30 -12.22 3.66
N VAL A 102 0.79 -11.91 2.99
CA VAL A 102 1.36 -12.68 1.88
C VAL A 102 2.84 -12.92 2.10
N TRP A 103 3.40 -13.89 1.38
CA TRP A 103 4.83 -14.16 1.35
C TRP A 103 5.52 -13.23 0.35
N TRP A 104 6.67 -12.74 0.78
CA TRP A 104 7.55 -11.89 0.01
C TRP A 104 8.89 -12.56 -0.18
N LEU A 105 9.55 -12.28 -1.29
CA LEU A 105 10.92 -12.70 -1.60
C LEU A 105 11.76 -11.44 -1.82
N CYS A 106 12.89 -11.34 -1.14
CA CYS A 106 13.72 -10.14 -1.21
C CYS A 106 14.45 -10.05 -2.57
N SER A 107 14.36 -8.89 -3.22
CA SER A 107 15.08 -8.60 -4.47
C SER A 107 16.60 -8.56 -4.31
N LYS A 108 17.10 -8.26 -3.09
CA LYS A 108 18.54 -8.17 -2.77
C LYS A 108 19.14 -9.52 -2.34
N ASN A 109 18.33 -10.43 -1.79
CA ASN A 109 18.80 -11.77 -1.37
C ASN A 109 17.63 -12.77 -1.39
N GLN A 110 17.69 -13.76 -2.24
CA GLN A 110 16.65 -14.76 -2.44
C GLN A 110 16.46 -15.76 -1.28
N GLU A 111 17.38 -15.77 -0.29
CA GLU A 111 17.22 -16.53 0.94
C GLU A 111 16.30 -15.82 1.95
N HIS A 112 16.04 -14.53 1.73
CA HIS A 112 15.19 -13.75 2.60
C HIS A 112 13.73 -13.85 2.17
N GLU A 113 13.00 -14.75 2.80
CA GLU A 113 11.57 -14.93 2.62
C GLU A 113 10.84 -14.57 3.92
N TRP A 114 9.79 -13.78 3.81
CA TRP A 114 8.99 -13.42 5.00
C TRP A 114 7.52 -13.20 4.67
N LYS A 115 6.69 -13.24 5.69
CA LYS A 115 5.25 -13.00 5.59
C LYS A 115 4.88 -11.67 6.22
N ALA A 116 4.31 -10.77 5.43
CA ALA A 116 3.88 -9.46 5.90
C ALA A 116 2.56 -9.03 5.25
N ARG A 117 1.87 -8.04 5.87
CA ARG A 117 0.69 -7.41 5.26
C ARG A 117 1.09 -6.65 4.01
N ILE A 118 0.24 -6.69 2.99
CA ILE A 118 0.45 -5.93 1.75
C ILE A 118 0.52 -4.43 2.06
N ALA A 119 -0.37 -3.92 2.92
CA ALA A 119 -0.39 -2.52 3.32
C ALA A 119 0.95 -2.03 3.91
N ASN A 120 1.64 -2.86 4.70
CA ASN A 120 2.93 -2.49 5.29
C ASN A 120 3.98 -2.19 4.21
N ARG A 121 3.97 -2.95 3.13
CA ARG A 121 4.88 -2.75 2.00
C ARG A 121 4.34 -1.74 0.99
N GLY A 122 3.08 -1.91 0.57
CA GLY A 122 2.46 -1.14 -0.50
C GLY A 122 2.17 0.32 -0.13
N SER A 123 1.76 0.60 1.11
CA SER A 123 1.39 1.93 1.59
C SER A 123 2.45 2.57 2.48
N HIS A 124 3.11 1.78 3.34
CA HIS A 124 4.07 2.30 4.33
C HIS A 124 5.54 2.11 3.92
N GLY A 125 5.81 1.42 2.80
CA GLY A 125 7.16 1.29 2.25
C GLY A 125 8.11 0.40 3.08
N ALA A 126 7.60 -0.43 4.00
CA ALA A 126 8.43 -1.30 4.81
C ALA A 126 9.27 -2.25 3.95
N GLY A 127 10.57 -2.28 4.15
CA GLY A 127 11.52 -3.13 3.42
C GLY A 127 11.57 -4.57 3.91
N CYS A 128 12.59 -5.31 3.43
CA CYS A 128 12.90 -6.64 3.92
C CYS A 128 13.44 -6.58 5.36
N SER A 129 12.74 -7.22 6.29
CA SER A 129 13.12 -7.22 7.71
C SER A 129 14.48 -7.85 7.99
N PHE A 130 14.93 -8.80 7.15
CA PHE A 130 16.26 -9.41 7.28
C PHE A 130 17.38 -8.47 6.82
N CYS A 131 17.16 -7.73 5.71
CA CYS A 131 18.13 -6.74 5.23
C CYS A 131 18.30 -5.59 6.23
N LEU A 132 17.22 -5.11 6.83
CA LEU A 132 17.27 -4.07 7.87
C LEU A 132 18.10 -4.52 9.07
N LYS A 133 17.80 -5.70 9.62
CA LYS A 133 18.55 -6.24 10.77
C LYS A 133 20.03 -6.45 10.46
N LYS A 134 20.34 -6.97 9.27
CA LYS A 134 21.74 -7.17 8.85
C LYS A 134 22.49 -5.84 8.77
N ASN A 135 21.88 -4.81 8.21
CA ASN A 135 22.53 -3.52 8.07
C ASN A 135 22.70 -2.82 9.43
N GLN A 136 21.72 -2.92 10.33
CA GLN A 136 21.87 -2.44 11.71
C GLN A 136 22.99 -3.16 12.44
N SER A 137 23.08 -4.49 12.30
CA SER A 137 24.17 -5.29 12.91
C SER A 137 25.54 -4.92 12.35
N LEU A 138 25.65 -4.69 11.03
CA LEU A 138 26.91 -4.24 10.42
C LEU A 138 27.30 -2.83 10.89
N LEU A 139 26.35 -1.92 11.03
CA LEU A 139 26.59 -0.59 11.59
C LEU A 139 27.09 -0.69 13.04
N PHE A 140 26.48 -1.55 13.85
CA PHE A 140 26.90 -1.79 15.23
C PHE A 140 28.33 -2.31 15.30
N GLU A 141 28.69 -3.35 14.55
CA GLU A 141 30.04 -3.90 14.51
C GLU A 141 31.07 -2.87 14.04
N TYR A 142 30.71 -2.02 13.06
CA TYR A 142 31.58 -0.95 12.59
C TYR A 142 31.81 0.11 13.68
N ILE A 143 30.76 0.55 14.37
CA ILE A 143 30.87 1.53 15.47
C ILE A 143 31.70 0.93 16.61
N LYS A 144 31.48 -0.32 16.98
CA LYS A 144 32.27 -1.02 17.99
C LYS A 144 33.76 -1.10 17.62
N SER A 145 34.09 -1.22 16.33
CA SER A 145 35.49 -1.20 15.88
C SER A 145 36.15 0.16 16.03
N ILE A 146 35.36 1.27 15.91
CA ILE A 146 35.84 2.66 16.06
C ILE A 146 35.95 3.03 17.54
N PHE A 147 35.01 2.57 18.38
CA PHE A 147 34.91 2.88 19.80
C PHE A 147 34.99 1.61 20.65
N PRO A 148 36.17 0.91 20.67
CA PRO A 148 36.30 -0.41 21.30
C PRO A 148 36.17 -0.42 22.81
N GLN A 149 36.34 0.73 23.46
CA GLN A 149 36.27 0.91 24.92
C GLN A 149 34.99 1.56 25.41
N SER A 150 34.16 2.02 24.50
CA SER A 150 32.93 2.77 24.85
C SER A 150 31.78 1.82 25.16
N GLU A 151 30.93 2.24 26.10
CA GLU A 151 29.64 1.60 26.31
C GLU A 151 28.74 1.91 25.13
N ILE A 152 28.10 0.85 24.55
CA ILE A 152 27.24 1.00 23.38
C ILE A 152 25.86 0.43 23.72
N HIS A 153 24.83 1.28 23.66
CA HIS A 153 23.43 0.89 23.81
C HIS A 153 22.77 0.72 22.46
N TYR A 154 21.93 -0.31 22.34
CA TYR A 154 21.20 -0.70 21.14
C TYR A 154 19.70 -0.48 21.35
N ASP A 155 18.98 0.04 20.32
CA ASP A 155 17.54 0.34 20.41
C ASP A 155 17.19 1.14 21.69
N PHE A 156 17.96 2.18 21.98
CA PHE A 156 17.94 2.90 23.25
C PHE A 156 16.91 4.01 23.25
N LYS A 157 16.00 4.02 24.25
CA LYS A 157 15.06 5.12 24.47
C LYS A 157 15.68 6.18 25.36
N HIS A 158 16.09 7.28 24.76
CA HIS A 158 16.73 8.38 25.50
C HIS A 158 15.68 9.16 26.29
N HIS A 159 15.89 9.29 27.61
CA HIS A 159 14.92 9.90 28.53
C HIS A 159 14.64 11.38 28.25
N ASP A 160 15.63 12.15 27.79
CA ASP A 160 15.52 13.58 27.51
C ASP A 160 15.16 13.92 26.05
N LEU A 161 15.39 13.00 25.12
CA LEU A 161 15.07 13.23 23.72
C LEU A 161 13.65 12.78 23.42
N ARG A 162 12.84 13.71 22.92
CA ARG A 162 11.43 13.47 22.63
C ARG A 162 11.05 14.03 21.26
N TYR A 163 10.14 13.36 20.58
CA TYR A 163 9.56 13.88 19.35
C TYR A 163 8.74 15.14 19.65
N SER A 164 9.01 16.24 18.95
CA SER A 164 8.39 17.56 19.17
C SER A 164 6.85 17.56 19.08
N LYS A 165 6.27 16.71 18.25
CA LYS A 165 4.82 16.66 18.04
C LYS A 165 4.08 15.71 18.99
N SER A 166 4.68 14.60 19.37
CA SER A 166 4.02 13.54 20.15
C SER A 166 4.46 13.47 21.60
N ASN A 167 5.55 14.14 21.94
CA ASN A 167 6.21 14.08 23.25
C ASN A 167 6.61 12.65 23.72
N TYR A 168 6.62 11.67 22.81
CA TYR A 168 7.15 10.34 23.09
C TYR A 168 8.69 10.34 23.12
N PRO A 169 9.33 9.50 23.97
CA PRO A 169 10.78 9.33 23.93
C PRO A 169 11.25 8.91 22.56
N MET A 170 12.35 9.49 22.09
CA MET A 170 13.01 9.05 20.85
C MET A 170 13.76 7.74 21.11
N GLU A 171 13.61 6.81 20.18
CA GLU A 171 14.36 5.56 20.13
C GLU A 171 15.55 5.75 19.19
N LEU A 172 16.76 5.52 19.70
CA LEU A 172 18.00 5.66 18.95
C LEU A 172 18.52 4.26 18.60
N ASP A 173 18.87 4.03 17.34
CA ASP A 173 19.36 2.73 16.88
C ASP A 173 20.66 2.34 17.62
N ILE A 174 21.58 3.29 17.79
CA ILE A 174 22.81 3.12 18.56
C ILE A 174 23.09 4.40 19.37
N TRP A 175 23.38 4.27 20.65
CA TRP A 175 23.74 5.34 21.55
C TRP A 175 25.04 5.06 22.31
N LEU A 176 25.99 6.00 22.25
CA LEU A 176 27.24 6.00 23.01
C LEU A 176 27.16 7.08 24.09
N PRO A 177 26.89 6.71 25.36
CA PRO A 177 26.66 7.68 26.42
C PRO A 177 27.90 8.52 26.77
N ASP A 178 29.08 7.92 26.76
CA ASP A 178 30.33 8.58 27.12
C ASP A 178 30.73 9.65 26.08
N GLU A 179 30.56 9.36 24.81
CA GLU A 179 30.81 10.27 23.69
C GLU A 179 29.66 11.21 23.41
N LYS A 180 28.46 10.94 23.94
CA LYS A 180 27.20 11.65 23.66
C LYS A 180 26.85 11.66 22.17
N ILE A 181 27.09 10.53 21.49
CA ILE A 181 26.85 10.36 20.06
C ILE A 181 25.74 9.34 19.85
N ALA A 182 24.80 9.67 18.97
CA ALA A 182 23.78 8.76 18.50
C ALA A 182 23.92 8.50 17.00
N PHE A 183 23.59 7.28 16.58
CA PHE A 183 23.50 6.92 15.16
C PHE A 183 22.10 6.39 14.88
N GLU A 184 21.53 6.87 13.79
CA GLU A 184 20.24 6.45 13.27
C GLU A 184 20.43 5.80 11.89
N TYR A 185 19.95 4.59 11.74
CA TYR A 185 19.97 3.90 10.46
C TYR A 185 18.68 4.22 9.69
N GLN A 186 18.79 5.05 8.66
CA GLN A 186 17.70 5.28 7.72
C GLN A 186 17.84 4.28 6.57
N GLY A 187 17.06 3.20 6.62
CA GLY A 187 17.01 2.23 5.51
C GLY A 187 16.50 2.90 4.24
N GLU A 188 17.18 2.64 3.12
CA GLU A 188 16.73 3.02 1.77
C GLU A 188 15.51 2.19 1.33
#